data_93fcb144589e393d50321a188e0e6e2f
#
_entry.id   93fcb144589e393d50321a188e0e6e2f
#
_cell.length_a   1.000
_cell.length_b   1.000
_cell.length_c   1.000
_cell.angle_alpha   90.00
_cell.angle_beta   90.00
_cell.angle_gamma   90.00
#
_symmetry.space_group_name_H-M   'P 1'
#
loop_
_entity.id
_entity.type
_entity.pdbx_description
1 polymer ?
#
loop_
_entity_poly.entity_id
_entity_poly.type
_entity_poly.pdbx_seq_one_letter_code
_entity_poly.pdbx_strand_id
1 'polypeptide(L)'
;YISPRITDRTIDNMKSGRIFSADLNYVFSMPQLAGRIGVFQTNFYDQMERNSYYDGIEGTFINHVLYGVNRIHRGLELGATYKLDDHWSFDLAGTISEYYYSNNPDGVKHSENGKITDQEKVYMKDVYVGGMPQFAGTFGVRYFVNYWFLGANVNGFARNYIEVAPLRRLSSNYASVNPYNPEQMEAYRTLTTQERFPAAYTVDISVGKIFYLPGRQSVNFNLSVNNLLNKKDICTGGYEQG
;
A
#
# COMPACT_ATOMS: atom_id res chain seq x y z
N TYR A 1 -3.97 25.73 -0.45
CA TYR A 1 -3.94 26.39 -1.77
C TYR A 1 -2.48 26.39 -2.24
N ILE A 2 -2.15 25.56 -3.23
CA ILE A 2 -0.82 25.60 -3.86
C ILE A 2 -0.98 26.48 -5.07
N SER A 3 -0.19 27.56 -5.15
CA SER A 3 -0.17 28.44 -6.31
C SER A 3 0.24 27.63 -7.55
N PRO A 4 -0.51 27.64 -8.64
CA PRO A 4 -0.10 26.96 -9.87
C PRO A 4 1.22 27.57 -10.36
N ARG A 5 2.16 26.71 -10.76
CA ARG A 5 3.39 27.17 -11.41
C ARG A 5 3.06 27.60 -12.84
N ILE A 6 3.86 28.49 -13.41
CA ILE A 6 3.70 28.95 -14.81
C ILE A 6 3.69 27.78 -15.81
N THR A 7 4.30 26.66 -15.40
CA THR A 7 4.40 25.39 -16.15
C THR A 7 3.21 24.45 -15.95
N ASP A 8 2.28 24.75 -15.03
CA ASP A 8 1.11 23.92 -14.82
C ASP A 8 0.14 24.13 -15.99
N ARG A 9 0.10 23.18 -16.91
CA ARG A 9 -0.86 23.15 -18.01
C ARG A 9 -2.11 22.39 -17.61
N THR A 10 -3.23 22.83 -18.11
CA THR A 10 -4.49 22.09 -17.98
C THR A 10 -4.52 20.94 -18.99
N ILE A 11 -5.07 19.81 -18.57
CA ILE A 11 -5.36 18.69 -19.43
C ILE A 11 -6.78 18.89 -19.97
N ASP A 12 -6.93 18.90 -21.28
CA ASP A 12 -8.24 19.01 -21.90
C ASP A 12 -9.08 17.75 -21.60
N ASN A 13 -10.39 17.94 -21.40
CA ASN A 13 -11.35 16.87 -21.11
C ASN A 13 -11.07 16.03 -19.84
N MET A 14 -10.45 16.62 -18.86
CA MET A 14 -10.25 15.96 -17.56
C MET A 14 -11.60 15.63 -16.92
N LYS A 15 -11.80 14.37 -16.55
CA LYS A 15 -12.98 13.91 -15.83
C LYS A 15 -12.76 14.01 -14.33
N SER A 16 -13.84 14.26 -13.59
CA SER A 16 -13.79 14.16 -12.12
C SER A 16 -13.57 12.72 -11.70
N GLY A 17 -12.63 12.49 -10.79
CA GLY A 17 -12.42 11.18 -10.20
C GLY A 17 -13.66 10.71 -9.45
N ARG A 18 -14.00 9.43 -9.57
CA ARG A 18 -15.13 8.78 -8.92
C ARG A 18 -14.67 7.58 -8.13
N ILE A 19 -15.32 7.31 -7.03
CA ILE A 19 -15.04 6.15 -6.18
C ILE A 19 -16.36 5.42 -5.93
N PHE A 20 -16.34 4.12 -6.15
CA PHE A 20 -17.42 3.22 -5.73
C PHE A 20 -16.84 2.21 -4.75
N SER A 21 -17.44 2.12 -3.56
CA SER A 21 -17.03 1.17 -2.53
C SER A 21 -18.24 0.38 -2.05
N ALA A 22 -18.04 -0.91 -1.88
CA ALA A 22 -19.00 -1.82 -1.27
C ALA A 22 -18.26 -2.77 -0.33
N ASP A 23 -18.88 -3.03 0.82
CA ASP A 23 -18.40 -4.00 1.80
C ASP A 23 -19.54 -4.80 2.39
N LEU A 24 -19.23 -6.05 2.74
CA LEU A 24 -20.14 -6.93 3.45
C LEU A 24 -19.40 -7.51 4.66
N ASN A 25 -19.97 -7.33 5.83
CA ASN A 25 -19.40 -7.76 7.09
C ASN A 25 -20.31 -8.72 7.82
N TYR A 26 -19.74 -9.82 8.31
CA TYR A 26 -20.37 -10.71 9.26
C TYR A 26 -19.71 -10.54 10.64
N VAL A 27 -20.49 -10.09 11.60
CA VAL A 27 -20.05 -9.88 12.98
C VAL A 27 -20.62 -11.00 13.85
N PHE A 28 -19.77 -11.60 14.65
CA PHE A 28 -20.17 -12.66 15.60
C PHE A 28 -19.68 -12.30 17.01
N SER A 29 -20.51 -12.64 17.99
CA SER A 29 -20.23 -12.39 19.41
C SER A 29 -20.77 -13.55 20.23
N MET A 30 -19.87 -14.32 20.81
CA MET A 30 -20.11 -15.42 21.73
C MET A 30 -19.38 -15.11 23.05
N PRO A 31 -19.68 -15.81 24.15
CA PRO A 31 -19.05 -15.49 25.44
C PRO A 31 -17.52 -15.47 25.42
N GLN A 32 -16.90 -16.36 24.64
CA GLN A 32 -15.44 -16.50 24.56
C GLN A 32 -14.86 -16.03 23.24
N LEU A 33 -15.66 -15.90 22.19
CA LEU A 33 -15.19 -15.58 20.84
C LEU A 33 -16.01 -14.44 20.24
N ALA A 34 -15.35 -13.34 19.93
CA ALA A 34 -15.97 -12.23 19.21
C ALA A 34 -15.11 -11.85 18.01
N GLY A 35 -15.74 -11.46 16.92
CA GLY A 35 -14.98 -11.08 15.75
C GLY A 35 -15.83 -10.61 14.58
N ARG A 36 -15.14 -10.33 13.48
CA ARG A 36 -15.70 -9.88 12.23
C ARG A 36 -14.96 -10.53 11.06
N ILE A 37 -15.69 -10.96 10.07
CA ILE A 37 -15.19 -11.34 8.76
C ILE A 37 -15.85 -10.41 7.76
N GLY A 38 -15.06 -9.76 6.91
CA GLY A 38 -15.54 -8.83 5.90
C GLY A 38 -14.95 -9.11 4.54
N VAL A 39 -15.71 -8.83 3.50
CA VAL A 39 -15.24 -8.74 2.13
C VAL A 39 -15.49 -7.32 1.65
N PHE A 40 -14.54 -6.75 0.92
CA PHE A 40 -14.66 -5.39 0.40
C PHE A 40 -14.20 -5.31 -1.04
N GLN A 41 -14.77 -4.34 -1.75
CA GLN A 41 -14.28 -3.91 -3.05
C GLN A 41 -14.48 -2.41 -3.21
N THR A 42 -13.40 -1.72 -3.58
CA THR A 42 -13.41 -0.30 -3.92
C THR A 42 -12.85 -0.12 -5.33
N ASN A 43 -13.61 0.51 -6.19
CA ASN A 43 -13.22 0.85 -7.55
C ASN A 43 -12.97 2.36 -7.61
N PHE A 44 -11.78 2.73 -8.05
CA PHE A 44 -11.41 4.11 -8.34
C PHE A 44 -11.46 4.31 -9.85
N TYR A 45 -12.12 5.36 -10.30
CA TYR A 45 -12.28 5.68 -11.70
C TYR A 45 -11.78 7.09 -12.00
N ASP A 46 -11.18 7.27 -13.15
CA ASP A 46 -10.77 8.56 -13.71
C ASP A 46 -9.85 9.35 -12.73
N GLN A 47 -8.99 8.64 -11.96
CA GLN A 47 -8.03 9.29 -11.08
C GLN A 47 -6.89 9.90 -11.89
N MET A 48 -6.17 10.83 -11.27
CA MET A 48 -4.99 11.47 -11.83
C MET A 48 -3.79 11.23 -10.91
N GLU A 49 -2.65 10.85 -11.50
CA GLU A 49 -1.38 10.69 -10.81
C GLU A 49 -0.34 11.57 -11.48
N ARG A 50 0.53 12.22 -10.71
CA ARG A 50 1.57 13.09 -11.24
C ARG A 50 2.93 12.69 -10.67
N ASN A 51 3.88 12.50 -11.58
CA ASN A 51 5.29 12.35 -11.27
C ASN A 51 6.07 13.48 -11.93
N SER A 52 7.04 14.03 -11.21
CA SER A 52 7.92 15.07 -11.73
C SER A 52 9.36 14.59 -11.61
N TYR A 53 10.13 14.76 -12.68
CA TYR A 53 11.53 14.37 -12.70
C TYR A 53 12.36 15.38 -13.52
N TYR A 54 13.66 15.41 -13.28
CA TYR A 54 14.59 16.21 -14.07
C TYR A 54 15.13 15.37 -15.22
N ASP A 55 14.96 15.85 -16.45
CA ASP A 55 15.54 15.23 -17.64
C ASP A 55 16.91 15.87 -17.92
N GLY A 56 17.97 15.08 -17.69
CA GLY A 56 19.35 15.55 -17.87
C GLY A 56 19.75 15.77 -19.33
N ILE A 57 19.04 15.13 -20.29
CA ILE A 57 19.30 15.29 -21.73
C ILE A 57 18.71 16.61 -22.21
N GLU A 58 17.46 16.88 -21.83
CA GLU A 58 16.75 18.10 -22.19
C GLU A 58 17.07 19.28 -21.27
N GLY A 59 17.74 19.03 -20.14
CA GLY A 59 18.13 20.03 -19.17
C GLY A 59 16.95 20.75 -18.52
N THR A 60 15.83 20.07 -18.32
CA THR A 60 14.57 20.66 -17.83
C THR A 60 13.80 19.68 -16.93
N PHE A 61 12.92 20.25 -16.07
CA PHE A 61 11.96 19.43 -15.35
C PHE A 61 10.80 19.01 -16.26
N ILE A 62 10.42 17.74 -16.15
CA ILE A 62 9.27 17.16 -16.84
C ILE A 62 8.22 16.75 -15.81
N ASN A 63 6.98 17.20 -16.02
CA ASN A 63 5.82 16.70 -15.31
C ASN A 63 5.16 15.63 -16.18
N HIS A 64 5.16 14.39 -15.70
CA HIS A 64 4.43 13.29 -16.30
C HIS A 64 3.13 13.07 -15.53
N VAL A 65 2.02 13.31 -16.19
CA VAL A 65 0.68 13.21 -15.63
C VAL A 65 -0.05 12.03 -16.25
N LEU A 66 -0.45 11.06 -15.43
CA LEU A 66 -1.37 10.00 -15.80
C LEU A 66 -2.80 10.46 -15.52
N TYR A 67 -3.69 10.29 -16.46
CA TYR A 67 -5.11 10.59 -16.31
C TYR A 67 -6.00 9.46 -16.82
N GLY A 68 -7.23 9.40 -16.30
CA GLY A 68 -8.09 8.24 -16.52
C GLY A 68 -7.57 6.97 -15.86
N VAL A 69 -6.85 7.11 -14.74
CA VAL A 69 -6.32 5.98 -13.97
C VAL A 69 -7.47 5.30 -13.24
N ASN A 70 -7.63 4.00 -13.48
CA ASN A 70 -8.60 3.19 -12.77
C ASN A 70 -7.87 2.14 -11.93
N ARG A 71 -8.29 1.98 -10.67
CA ARG A 71 -7.75 0.99 -9.74
C ARG A 71 -8.85 0.20 -9.08
N ILE A 72 -8.56 -1.03 -8.74
CA ILE A 72 -9.43 -1.91 -7.96
C ILE A 72 -8.69 -2.32 -6.71
N HIS A 73 -9.32 -2.09 -5.58
CA HIS A 73 -8.91 -2.57 -4.27
C HIS A 73 -9.98 -3.54 -3.79
N ARG A 74 -9.63 -4.79 -3.57
CA ARG A 74 -10.57 -5.82 -3.08
C ARG A 74 -9.87 -6.76 -2.13
N GLY A 75 -10.63 -7.35 -1.23
CA GLY A 75 -10.02 -8.27 -0.29
C GLY A 75 -10.99 -8.84 0.72
N LEU A 76 -10.40 -9.65 1.60
CA LEU A 76 -11.04 -10.26 2.76
C LEU A 76 -10.32 -9.79 4.02
N GLU A 77 -11.08 -9.37 5.00
CA GLU A 77 -10.60 -8.96 6.32
C GLU A 77 -11.14 -9.90 7.39
N LEU A 78 -10.30 -10.21 8.36
CA LEU A 78 -10.64 -10.97 9.55
C LEU A 78 -10.15 -10.22 10.78
N GLY A 79 -10.99 -10.10 11.78
CA GLY A 79 -10.61 -9.69 13.13
C GLY A 79 -11.33 -10.55 14.15
N ALA A 80 -10.60 -11.15 15.09
CA ALA A 80 -11.19 -11.98 16.13
C ALA A 80 -10.42 -11.87 17.44
N THR A 81 -11.16 -11.91 18.53
CA THR A 81 -10.62 -12.04 19.89
C THR A 81 -11.21 -13.29 20.52
N TYR A 82 -10.35 -14.16 21.02
CA TYR A 82 -10.73 -15.35 21.78
C TYR A 82 -10.27 -15.20 23.21
N LYS A 83 -11.20 -15.27 24.15
CA LYS A 83 -10.95 -15.30 25.61
C LYS A 83 -10.99 -16.74 26.08
N LEU A 84 -9.81 -17.28 26.42
CA LEU A 84 -9.72 -18.65 26.93
C LEU A 84 -10.30 -18.73 28.35
N ASP A 85 -9.91 -17.78 29.20
CA ASP A 85 -10.35 -17.61 30.58
C ASP A 85 -10.21 -16.15 31.02
N ASP A 86 -10.28 -15.89 32.34
CA ASP A 86 -10.15 -14.54 32.91
C ASP A 86 -8.72 -13.97 32.79
N HIS A 87 -7.74 -14.80 32.45
CA HIS A 87 -6.33 -14.44 32.38
C HIS A 87 -5.83 -14.33 30.94
N TRP A 88 -6.23 -15.26 30.07
CA TRP A 88 -5.71 -15.38 28.72
C TRP A 88 -6.68 -14.91 27.66
N SER A 89 -6.20 -14.06 26.76
CA SER A 89 -6.89 -13.73 25.54
C SER A 89 -5.95 -13.70 24.35
N PHE A 90 -6.50 -14.05 23.18
CA PHE A 90 -5.80 -14.11 21.91
C PHE A 90 -6.51 -13.21 20.92
N ASP A 91 -5.74 -12.45 20.18
CA ASP A 91 -6.22 -11.57 19.12
C ASP A 91 -5.65 -12.02 17.77
N LEU A 92 -6.49 -12.08 16.78
CA LEU A 92 -6.11 -12.33 15.39
C LEU A 92 -6.73 -11.26 14.53
N ALA A 93 -5.93 -10.57 13.75
CA ALA A 93 -6.42 -9.69 12.69
C ALA A 93 -5.59 -9.86 11.43
N GLY A 94 -6.22 -9.72 10.28
CA GLY A 94 -5.51 -9.83 9.02
C GLY A 94 -6.36 -9.46 7.82
N THR A 95 -5.66 -9.18 6.73
CA THR A 95 -6.25 -8.94 5.42
C THR A 95 -5.50 -9.71 4.35
N ILE A 96 -6.25 -10.24 3.40
CA ILE A 96 -5.75 -10.78 2.13
C ILE A 96 -6.44 -9.97 1.06
N SER A 97 -5.66 -9.26 0.26
CA SER A 97 -6.19 -8.27 -0.67
C SER A 97 -5.45 -8.29 -2.00
N GLU A 98 -6.03 -7.59 -2.96
CA GLU A 98 -5.45 -7.27 -4.26
C GLU A 98 -5.73 -5.80 -4.57
N TYR A 99 -4.66 -5.03 -4.75
CA TYR A 99 -4.70 -3.61 -5.13
C TYR A 99 -3.96 -3.47 -6.45
N TYR A 100 -4.67 -3.18 -7.53
CA TYR A 100 -4.08 -3.16 -8.87
C TYR A 100 -4.74 -2.14 -9.79
N TYR A 101 -4.01 -1.77 -10.84
CA TYR A 101 -4.52 -0.93 -11.91
C TYR A 101 -5.39 -1.77 -12.86
N SER A 102 -6.61 -1.30 -13.16
CA SER A 102 -7.57 -2.05 -13.97
C SER A 102 -7.59 -1.64 -15.44
N ASN A 103 -6.85 -0.60 -15.82
CA ASN A 103 -6.75 -0.12 -17.20
C ASN A 103 -5.35 0.38 -17.55
N ASN A 104 -5.18 0.75 -18.81
CA ASN A 104 -4.01 1.46 -19.30
C ASN A 104 -4.36 2.94 -19.42
N PRO A 105 -3.93 3.81 -18.51
CA PRO A 105 -4.24 5.23 -18.54
C PRO A 105 -3.51 5.94 -19.69
N ASP A 106 -3.90 7.18 -19.93
CA ASP A 106 -3.17 8.08 -20.79
C ASP A 106 -2.15 8.86 -19.96
N GLY A 107 -0.93 8.98 -20.48
CA GLY A 107 0.14 9.78 -19.92
C GLY A 107 0.44 10.99 -20.77
N VAL A 108 0.63 12.15 -20.14
CA VAL A 108 1.07 13.38 -20.81
C VAL A 108 2.34 13.86 -20.16
N LYS A 109 3.36 14.13 -20.96
CA LYS A 109 4.62 14.77 -20.52
C LYS A 109 4.56 16.25 -20.84
N HIS A 110 4.87 17.08 -19.86
CA HIS A 110 5.04 18.51 -20.02
C HIS A 110 6.38 18.95 -19.48
N SER A 111 7.21 19.55 -20.34
CA SER A 111 8.47 20.16 -19.89
C SER A 111 8.26 21.58 -19.42
N GLU A 112 9.06 22.02 -18.45
CA GLU A 112 9.05 23.40 -17.94
C GLU A 112 9.34 24.44 -19.04
N ASN A 113 10.23 24.11 -19.98
CA ASN A 113 10.55 24.96 -21.12
C ASN A 113 9.50 24.96 -22.23
N GLY A 114 8.42 24.17 -22.10
CA GLY A 114 7.32 24.08 -23.04
C GLY A 114 7.64 23.38 -24.36
N LYS A 115 8.84 22.80 -24.52
CA LYS A 115 9.27 22.16 -25.78
C LYS A 115 8.72 20.74 -25.94
N ILE A 116 8.46 20.04 -24.81
CA ILE A 116 7.97 18.66 -24.83
C ILE A 116 6.51 18.66 -24.40
N THR A 117 5.66 18.11 -25.26
CA THR A 117 4.25 17.80 -24.95
C THR A 117 3.89 16.56 -25.74
N ASP A 118 4.08 15.41 -25.10
CA ASP A 118 3.77 14.10 -25.68
C ASP A 118 2.63 13.45 -24.90
N GLN A 119 1.71 12.85 -25.64
CA GLN A 119 0.61 12.07 -25.07
C GLN A 119 0.68 10.64 -25.60
N GLU A 120 0.71 9.67 -24.69
CA GLU A 120 0.75 8.27 -25.07
C GLU A 120 0.08 7.37 -24.01
N LYS A 121 -0.25 6.14 -24.41
CA LYS A 121 -0.75 5.12 -23.49
C LYS A 121 0.37 4.62 -22.57
N VAL A 122 -0.01 4.35 -21.33
CA VAL A 122 0.88 3.74 -20.32
C VAL A 122 0.33 2.37 -19.94
N TYR A 123 1.11 1.32 -20.15
CA TYR A 123 0.69 -0.07 -19.90
C TYR A 123 0.74 -0.42 -18.41
N MET A 124 -0.32 -0.06 -17.68
CA MET A 124 -0.46 -0.24 -16.23
C MET A 124 -1.45 -1.34 -15.84
N LYS A 125 -2.28 -1.81 -16.79
CA LYS A 125 -3.29 -2.82 -16.50
C LYS A 125 -2.66 -4.06 -15.84
N ASP A 126 -3.30 -4.57 -14.78
CA ASP A 126 -2.90 -5.71 -13.99
C ASP A 126 -1.58 -5.53 -13.19
N VAL A 127 -1.03 -4.30 -13.16
CA VAL A 127 0.09 -3.95 -12.29
C VAL A 127 -0.44 -3.68 -10.88
N TYR A 128 0.24 -4.21 -9.87
CA TYR A 128 -0.13 -3.98 -8.47
C TYR A 128 0.25 -2.56 -8.01
N VAL A 129 -0.58 -1.97 -7.16
CA VAL A 129 -0.28 -0.69 -6.53
C VAL A 129 0.89 -0.89 -5.56
N GLY A 130 1.94 -0.09 -5.74
CA GLY A 130 3.14 -0.17 -4.92
C GLY A 130 2.94 0.37 -3.51
N GLY A 131 3.83 -0.04 -2.59
CA GLY A 131 3.84 0.46 -1.22
C GLY A 131 2.71 -0.04 -0.31
N MET A 132 1.82 -0.89 -0.84
CA MET A 132 0.69 -1.46 -0.10
C MET A 132 0.83 -2.99 -0.06
N PRO A 133 1.03 -3.61 1.13
CA PRO A 133 1.09 -5.06 1.23
C PRO A 133 -0.27 -5.67 0.90
N GLN A 134 -0.26 -6.71 0.06
CA GLN A 134 -1.47 -7.45 -0.32
C GLN A 134 -1.87 -8.48 0.75
N PHE A 135 -0.98 -8.72 1.69
CA PHE A 135 -1.22 -9.51 2.90
C PHE A 135 -0.64 -8.78 4.10
N ALA A 136 -1.46 -8.56 5.11
CA ALA A 136 -1.03 -8.08 6.41
C ALA A 136 -1.80 -8.80 7.50
N GLY A 137 -1.13 -9.10 8.61
CA GLY A 137 -1.80 -9.77 9.73
C GLY A 137 -1.04 -9.62 11.02
N THR A 138 -1.76 -9.76 12.11
CA THR A 138 -1.22 -9.78 13.47
C THR A 138 -1.85 -10.90 14.27
N PHE A 139 -1.02 -11.53 15.08
CA PHE A 139 -1.47 -12.46 16.13
C PHE A 139 -0.95 -11.96 17.47
N GLY A 140 -1.87 -11.73 18.40
CA GLY A 140 -1.59 -11.22 19.74
C GLY A 140 -1.95 -12.21 20.83
N VAL A 141 -1.17 -12.22 21.88
CA VAL A 141 -1.44 -12.93 23.13
C VAL A 141 -1.41 -11.93 24.25
N ARG A 142 -2.45 -11.95 25.10
CA ARG A 142 -2.52 -11.12 26.31
C ARG A 142 -2.73 -11.99 27.52
N TYR A 143 -2.00 -11.69 28.58
CA TYR A 143 -2.14 -12.33 29.87
C TYR A 143 -2.36 -11.30 30.96
N PHE A 144 -3.39 -11.50 31.76
CA PHE A 144 -3.76 -10.62 32.87
C PHE A 144 -3.77 -11.40 34.18
N VAL A 145 -3.04 -10.91 35.18
CA VAL A 145 -3.05 -11.50 36.53
C VAL A 145 -2.70 -10.42 37.57
N ASN A 146 -3.43 -10.33 38.65
CA ASN A 146 -3.15 -9.44 39.77
C ASN A 146 -2.80 -8.00 39.32
N TYR A 147 -3.58 -7.44 38.37
CA TYR A 147 -3.38 -6.11 37.78
C TYR A 147 -2.09 -5.97 36.96
N TRP A 148 -1.42 -7.06 36.61
CA TRP A 148 -0.40 -7.10 35.58
C TRP A 148 -1.02 -7.37 34.24
N PHE A 149 -0.56 -6.67 33.24
CA PHE A 149 -0.92 -6.85 31.83
C PHE A 149 0.35 -7.22 31.07
N LEU A 150 0.37 -8.39 30.49
CA LEU A 150 1.47 -8.83 29.63
C LEU A 150 0.91 -9.04 28.23
N GLY A 151 1.60 -8.55 27.22
CA GLY A 151 1.20 -8.69 25.82
C GLY A 151 2.37 -9.03 24.93
N ALA A 152 2.12 -9.86 23.94
CA ALA A 152 3.04 -10.11 22.85
C ALA A 152 2.27 -10.15 21.55
N ASN A 153 2.79 -9.52 20.50
CA ASN A 153 2.20 -9.52 19.16
C ASN A 153 3.26 -9.93 18.13
N VAL A 154 2.84 -10.72 17.17
CA VAL A 154 3.60 -11.00 15.95
C VAL A 154 2.84 -10.36 14.79
N ASN A 155 3.47 -9.42 14.12
CA ASN A 155 2.91 -8.75 12.94
C ASN A 155 3.64 -9.24 11.71
N GLY A 156 2.89 -9.57 10.66
CA GLY A 156 3.45 -10.04 9.39
C GLY A 156 2.84 -9.34 8.20
N PHE A 157 3.64 -9.12 7.17
CA PHE A 157 3.17 -8.59 5.90
C PHE A 157 3.96 -9.19 4.73
N ALA A 158 3.29 -9.33 3.62
CA ALA A 158 3.83 -9.97 2.44
C ALA A 158 3.18 -9.42 1.16
N ARG A 159 3.76 -9.78 0.00
CA ARG A 159 3.28 -9.33 -1.29
C ARG A 159 3.21 -7.81 -1.38
N ASN A 160 4.22 -7.12 -0.82
CA ASN A 160 4.39 -5.68 -0.97
C ASN A 160 5.17 -5.44 -2.26
N TYR A 161 4.49 -4.91 -3.28
CA TYR A 161 5.06 -4.66 -4.59
C TYR A 161 5.79 -3.31 -4.61
N ILE A 162 6.86 -3.25 -5.39
CA ILE A 162 7.60 -2.01 -5.63
C ILE A 162 6.74 -1.13 -6.55
N GLU A 163 6.68 0.16 -6.27
CA GLU A 163 5.99 1.11 -7.13
C GLU A 163 6.69 1.17 -8.49
N VAL A 164 5.93 1.00 -9.56
CA VAL A 164 6.49 1.01 -10.91
C VAL A 164 6.70 2.41 -11.44
N ALA A 165 7.73 2.59 -12.25
CA ALA A 165 7.95 3.82 -13.02
C ALA A 165 7.06 3.81 -14.29
N PRO A 166 6.04 4.67 -14.40
CA PRO A 166 5.16 4.72 -15.57
C PRO A 166 5.91 4.96 -16.87
N LEU A 167 7.01 5.70 -16.83
CA LEU A 167 7.85 6.02 -17.98
C LEU A 167 8.45 4.79 -18.66
N ARG A 168 8.67 3.69 -17.93
CA ARG A 168 9.17 2.43 -18.51
C ARG A 168 8.09 1.65 -19.25
N ARG A 169 6.81 2.05 -19.09
CA ARG A 169 5.63 1.34 -19.59
C ARG A 169 4.88 2.13 -20.67
N LEU A 170 5.54 3.09 -21.29
CA LEU A 170 5.00 3.89 -22.38
C LEU A 170 4.75 3.02 -23.62
N SER A 171 3.72 3.35 -24.38
CA SER A 171 3.41 2.64 -25.63
C SER A 171 4.53 2.74 -26.66
N SER A 172 5.27 3.84 -26.68
CA SER A 172 6.45 4.03 -27.54
C SER A 172 7.57 3.05 -27.20
N ASN A 173 7.81 2.77 -25.92
CA ASN A 173 8.81 1.79 -25.51
C ASN A 173 8.46 0.37 -25.99
N TYR A 174 7.18 -0.01 -25.96
CA TYR A 174 6.75 -1.28 -26.50
C TYR A 174 6.86 -1.33 -28.02
N ALA A 175 6.46 -0.26 -28.71
CA ALA A 175 6.52 -0.18 -30.17
C ALA A 175 7.97 -0.25 -30.71
N SER A 176 8.96 0.13 -29.93
CA SER A 176 10.38 0.03 -30.29
C SER A 176 10.95 -1.40 -30.20
N VAL A 177 10.22 -2.32 -29.58
CA VAL A 177 10.66 -3.73 -29.39
C VAL A 177 10.19 -4.58 -30.58
N ASN A 178 11.14 -5.27 -31.21
CA ASN A 178 10.78 -6.25 -32.24
C ASN A 178 10.21 -7.53 -31.58
N PRO A 179 8.90 -7.84 -31.76
CA PRO A 179 8.28 -9.00 -31.12
C PRO A 179 8.82 -10.35 -31.59
N TYR A 180 9.53 -10.37 -32.70
CA TYR A 180 10.19 -11.58 -33.25
C TYR A 180 11.65 -11.71 -32.77
N ASN A 181 12.18 -10.75 -32.01
CA ASN A 181 13.51 -10.83 -31.44
C ASN A 181 13.38 -11.25 -29.94
N PRO A 182 13.77 -12.49 -29.57
CA PRO A 182 13.65 -12.99 -28.20
C PRO A 182 14.42 -12.17 -27.18
N GLU A 183 15.62 -11.66 -27.54
CA GLU A 183 16.46 -10.88 -26.63
C GLU A 183 15.82 -9.52 -26.29
N GLN A 184 15.25 -8.84 -27.30
CA GLN A 184 14.55 -7.58 -27.07
C GLN A 184 13.27 -7.77 -26.26
N MET A 185 12.53 -8.85 -26.51
CA MET A 185 11.34 -9.19 -25.73
C MET A 185 11.68 -9.52 -24.28
N GLU A 186 12.76 -10.23 -24.04
CA GLU A 186 13.22 -10.55 -22.68
C GLU A 186 13.69 -9.30 -21.93
N ALA A 187 14.46 -8.44 -22.60
CA ALA A 187 14.88 -7.16 -22.04
C ALA A 187 13.67 -6.28 -21.67
N TYR A 188 12.65 -6.19 -22.53
CA TYR A 188 11.42 -5.47 -22.24
C TYR A 188 10.66 -6.08 -21.06
N ARG A 189 10.52 -7.39 -20.99
CA ARG A 189 9.90 -8.09 -19.86
C ARG A 189 10.63 -7.80 -18.57
N THR A 190 11.95 -7.86 -18.57
CA THR A 190 12.77 -7.56 -17.39
C THR A 190 12.54 -6.13 -16.91
N LEU A 191 12.49 -5.15 -17.83
CA LEU A 191 12.24 -3.75 -17.51
C LEU A 191 10.82 -3.49 -16.99
N THR A 192 9.85 -4.29 -17.40
CA THR A 192 8.43 -4.09 -17.06
C THR A 192 7.90 -5.05 -16.01
N THR A 193 8.66 -6.08 -15.63
CA THR A 193 8.29 -6.98 -14.54
C THR A 193 8.27 -6.20 -13.21
N GLN A 194 7.14 -6.30 -12.51
CA GLN A 194 7.03 -5.68 -11.20
C GLN A 194 7.64 -6.58 -10.14
N GLU A 195 8.62 -6.08 -9.43
CA GLU A 195 9.25 -6.75 -8.32
C GLU A 195 8.46 -6.55 -7.02
N ARG A 196 8.73 -7.40 -6.05
CA ARG A 196 8.13 -7.32 -4.73
C ARG A 196 9.19 -7.45 -3.64
N PHE A 197 8.96 -6.77 -2.54
CA PHE A 197 9.78 -6.93 -1.36
C PHE A 197 9.56 -8.31 -0.71
N PRO A 198 10.58 -8.86 -0.04
CA PRO A 198 10.44 -10.06 0.77
C PRO A 198 9.33 -9.91 1.82
N ALA A 199 8.74 -11.02 2.23
CA ALA A 199 7.86 -11.02 3.39
C ALA A 199 8.63 -10.64 4.64
N ALA A 200 8.00 -9.85 5.51
CA ALA A 200 8.62 -9.39 6.73
C ALA A 200 7.68 -9.58 7.94
N TYR A 201 8.26 -9.64 9.13
CA TYR A 201 7.51 -9.72 10.37
C TYR A 201 8.21 -8.95 11.49
N THR A 202 7.45 -8.51 12.47
CA THR A 202 7.95 -7.93 13.72
C THR A 202 7.35 -8.64 14.92
N VAL A 203 8.04 -8.56 16.03
CA VAL A 203 7.54 -9.03 17.33
C VAL A 203 7.56 -7.86 18.29
N ASP A 204 6.42 -7.61 18.93
CA ASP A 204 6.24 -6.55 19.90
C ASP A 204 5.87 -7.16 21.24
N ILE A 205 6.34 -6.57 22.32
CA ILE A 205 5.98 -6.97 23.67
C ILE A 205 5.55 -5.76 24.48
N SER A 206 4.68 -5.99 25.44
CA SER A 206 4.22 -4.98 26.37
C SER A 206 4.05 -5.54 27.78
N VAL A 207 4.29 -4.70 28.77
CA VAL A 207 4.04 -5.01 30.17
C VAL A 207 3.43 -3.78 30.84
N GLY A 208 2.41 -4.00 31.64
CA GLY A 208 1.78 -2.94 32.42
C GLY A 208 1.39 -3.43 33.80
N LYS A 209 1.28 -2.49 34.73
CA LYS A 209 0.84 -2.75 36.12
C LYS A 209 -0.02 -1.60 36.59
N ILE A 210 -1.17 -1.93 37.20
CA ILE A 210 -1.96 -0.96 37.95
C ILE A 210 -1.68 -1.12 39.47
N PHE A 211 -1.34 -0.02 40.12
CA PHE A 211 -1.20 0.08 41.56
C PHE A 211 -2.37 0.89 42.09
N TYR A 212 -3.14 0.32 42.98
CA TYR A 212 -4.18 1.04 43.73
C TYR A 212 -3.61 1.61 44.99
N LEU A 213 -3.81 2.91 45.19
CA LEU A 213 -3.35 3.66 46.33
C LEU A 213 -4.54 4.01 47.24
N PRO A 214 -4.29 4.34 48.54
CA PRO A 214 -5.33 4.86 49.43
C PRO A 214 -5.99 6.11 48.88
N GLY A 215 -7.28 6.32 49.19
CA GLY A 215 -8.02 7.50 48.71
C GLY A 215 -8.58 7.40 47.29
N ARG A 216 -8.84 6.18 46.77
CA ARG A 216 -9.38 5.89 45.44
C ARG A 216 -8.49 6.36 44.29
N GLN A 217 -7.21 6.47 44.53
CA GLN A 217 -6.21 6.81 43.54
C GLN A 217 -5.62 5.53 42.89
N SER A 218 -5.19 5.63 41.63
CA SER A 218 -4.44 4.57 40.97
C SER A 218 -3.30 5.14 40.15
N VAL A 219 -2.20 4.39 40.10
CA VAL A 219 -1.06 4.66 39.22
C VAL A 219 -0.97 3.51 38.23
N ASN A 220 -0.89 3.85 36.94
CA ASN A 220 -0.75 2.89 35.85
C ASN A 220 0.63 3.05 35.22
N PHE A 221 1.40 1.98 35.23
CA PHE A 221 2.69 1.89 34.55
C PHE A 221 2.56 1.01 33.32
N ASN A 222 3.07 1.49 32.18
CA ASN A 222 3.10 0.74 30.92
C ASN A 222 4.47 0.90 30.27
N LEU A 223 5.01 -0.21 29.78
CA LEU A 223 6.23 -0.29 28.98
C LEU A 223 5.93 -1.13 27.73
N SER A 224 6.32 -0.64 26.57
CA SER A 224 6.22 -1.39 25.31
C SER A 224 7.53 -1.33 24.56
N VAL A 225 7.89 -2.45 23.95
CA VAL A 225 9.03 -2.58 23.06
C VAL A 225 8.50 -3.09 21.72
N ASN A 226 8.59 -2.26 20.68
CA ASN A 226 8.23 -2.63 19.34
C ASN A 226 9.45 -3.14 18.59
N ASN A 227 9.22 -4.08 17.64
CA ASN A 227 10.28 -4.69 16.87
C ASN A 227 11.41 -5.25 17.76
N LEU A 228 11.03 -6.08 18.72
CA LEU A 228 11.94 -6.70 19.71
C LEU A 228 13.14 -7.41 19.07
N LEU A 229 12.94 -7.98 17.88
CA LEU A 229 13.98 -8.70 17.13
C LEU A 229 14.89 -7.76 16.33
N ASN A 230 14.67 -6.45 16.40
CA ASN A 230 15.44 -5.44 15.68
C ASN A 230 15.52 -5.73 14.15
N LYS A 231 14.40 -6.14 13.56
CA LYS A 231 14.33 -6.38 12.12
C LYS A 231 14.56 -5.08 11.35
N LYS A 232 15.56 -5.07 10.46
CA LYS A 232 15.97 -3.90 9.65
C LYS A 232 15.73 -4.11 8.15
N ASP A 233 15.28 -5.29 7.77
CA ASP A 233 15.03 -5.73 6.38
C ASP A 233 13.58 -5.44 5.91
N ILE A 234 12.88 -4.56 6.62
CA ILE A 234 11.56 -4.09 6.23
C ILE A 234 11.73 -2.96 5.23
N CYS A 235 11.52 -3.26 3.96
CA CYS A 235 11.75 -2.33 2.88
C CYS A 235 10.43 -1.73 2.36
N THR A 236 10.49 -0.43 2.07
CA THR A 236 9.48 0.32 1.30
C THR A 236 10.21 1.14 0.25
N GLY A 237 9.57 1.40 -0.89
CA GLY A 237 10.17 2.24 -1.93
C GLY A 237 9.58 1.98 -3.31
N GLY A 238 10.09 2.71 -4.28
CA GLY A 238 9.78 2.60 -5.70
C GLY A 238 11.06 2.45 -6.53
N TYR A 239 10.91 2.26 -7.82
CA TYR A 239 12.02 2.36 -8.74
C TYR A 239 12.49 3.81 -8.87
N GLU A 240 13.80 4.01 -8.86
CA GLU A 240 14.39 5.30 -9.15
C GLU A 240 14.04 5.68 -10.59
N GLN A 241 13.56 6.90 -10.76
CA GLN A 241 13.28 7.46 -12.08
C GLN A 241 14.55 8.21 -12.51
N GLY A 242 15.39 7.52 -13.26
CA GLY A 242 16.58 8.07 -13.86
C GLY A 242 16.47 8.11 -15.38
#